data_86c1b783d4657f4e222ca41da37d482d
#
_entry.id   86c1b783d4657f4e222ca41da37d482d
#
_cell.length_a   1.000
_cell.length_b   1.000
_cell.length_c   1.000
_cell.angle_alpha   90.00
_cell.angle_beta   90.00
_cell.angle_gamma   90.00
#
_symmetry.space_group_name_H-M   'P 1'
#
loop_
_entity.id
_entity.type
_entity.pdbx_description
1 polymer ?
#
loop_
_entity_poly.entity_id
_entity_poly.type
_entity_poly.pdbx_seq_one_letter_code
_entity_poly.pdbx_strand_id
1 'polypeptide(L)'
;MNKILKVFTNDMKKISTNVIAVVIILGLSILPSLYAWFNIFSNWDPYGPGSTGNIKVAVISNDEGAEISGLEINIGATVVDALKSNNTIGWVFTDNTEATIEGVKAGDYYAALVIPATFSEDMVSFLGGDLEHPQTVSYT
;
A
#
# COMPACT_ATOMS: atom_id res chain seq x y z
N MET A 1 48.99 -2.57 -37.13
CA MET A 1 47.62 -2.82 -36.63
C MET A 1 47.61 -4.18 -35.98
N ASN A 2 47.35 -4.25 -34.66
CA ASN A 2 47.52 -5.46 -33.86
C ASN A 2 46.64 -6.61 -34.42
N LYS A 3 47.23 -7.81 -34.53
CA LYS A 3 46.52 -9.04 -35.00
C LYS A 3 45.22 -9.25 -34.22
N ILE A 4 45.19 -8.91 -32.93
CA ILE A 4 44.02 -8.98 -32.03
C ILE A 4 42.86 -8.13 -32.53
N LEU A 5 43.11 -6.86 -32.90
CA LEU A 5 42.10 -5.96 -33.44
C LEU A 5 41.49 -6.49 -34.76
N LYS A 6 42.28 -7.11 -35.59
CA LYS A 6 41.82 -7.65 -36.85
C LYS A 6 40.93 -8.88 -36.66
N VAL A 7 41.23 -9.75 -35.70
CA VAL A 7 40.42 -10.90 -35.32
C VAL A 7 39.12 -10.41 -34.74
N PHE A 8 39.14 -9.48 -33.75
CA PHE A 8 37.95 -8.92 -33.13
C PHE A 8 36.98 -8.28 -34.15
N THR A 9 37.52 -7.44 -35.05
CA THR A 9 36.70 -6.79 -36.07
C THR A 9 36.02 -7.82 -37.01
N ASN A 10 36.79 -8.89 -37.36
CA ASN A 10 36.25 -9.94 -38.24
C ASN A 10 35.17 -10.78 -37.56
N ASP A 11 35.34 -11.05 -36.27
CA ASP A 11 34.36 -11.81 -35.50
C ASP A 11 33.09 -10.97 -35.24
N MET A 12 33.25 -9.67 -34.91
CA MET A 12 32.13 -8.75 -34.80
C MET A 12 31.32 -8.66 -36.10
N LYS A 13 32.01 -8.58 -37.23
CA LYS A 13 31.35 -8.55 -38.54
C LYS A 13 30.58 -9.84 -38.82
N LYS A 14 31.14 -11.02 -38.50
CA LYS A 14 30.45 -12.31 -38.64
C LYS A 14 29.21 -12.41 -37.77
N ILE A 15 29.29 -11.96 -36.54
CA ILE A 15 28.16 -11.94 -35.61
C ILE A 15 27.06 -11.00 -36.14
N SER A 16 27.40 -9.77 -36.50
CA SER A 16 26.46 -8.75 -36.95
C SER A 16 25.76 -9.11 -38.27
N THR A 17 26.39 -9.91 -39.12
CA THR A 17 25.79 -10.35 -40.37
C THR A 17 24.96 -11.63 -40.26
N ASN A 18 25.04 -12.32 -39.11
CA ASN A 18 24.24 -13.51 -38.84
C ASN A 18 22.99 -13.15 -38.01
N VAL A 19 21.84 -13.12 -38.67
CA VAL A 19 20.54 -12.75 -38.04
C VAL A 19 20.25 -13.65 -36.83
N ILE A 20 20.51 -14.93 -36.87
CA ILE A 20 20.28 -15.86 -35.76
C ILE A 20 21.16 -15.49 -34.56
N ALA A 21 22.44 -15.21 -34.80
CA ALA A 21 23.37 -14.84 -33.75
C ALA A 21 22.94 -13.49 -33.08
N VAL A 22 22.50 -12.53 -33.86
CA VAL A 22 22.00 -11.23 -33.36
C VAL A 22 20.74 -11.44 -32.49
N VAL A 23 19.78 -12.24 -32.95
CA VAL A 23 18.56 -12.53 -32.19
C VAL A 23 18.86 -13.23 -30.86
N ILE A 24 19.77 -14.20 -30.86
CA ILE A 24 20.18 -14.88 -29.63
C ILE A 24 20.86 -13.92 -28.65
N ILE A 25 21.77 -13.08 -29.11
CA ILE A 25 22.48 -12.11 -28.26
C ILE A 25 21.49 -11.08 -27.68
N LEU A 26 20.55 -10.59 -28.51
CA LEU A 26 19.52 -9.67 -28.02
C LEU A 26 18.61 -10.35 -27.00
N GLY A 27 18.17 -11.57 -27.25
CA GLY A 27 17.34 -12.33 -26.30
C GLY A 27 18.06 -12.56 -24.98
N LEU A 28 19.32 -13.01 -25.02
CA LEU A 28 20.13 -13.25 -23.81
C LEU A 28 20.45 -11.95 -23.04
N SER A 29 20.49 -10.79 -23.70
CA SER A 29 20.73 -9.50 -23.06
C SER A 29 19.44 -8.87 -22.52
N ILE A 30 18.35 -8.94 -23.26
CA ILE A 30 17.09 -8.27 -22.93
C ILE A 30 16.34 -9.04 -21.81
N LEU A 31 16.24 -10.36 -21.87
CA LEU A 31 15.48 -11.14 -20.90
C LEU A 31 16.00 -10.99 -19.45
N PRO A 32 17.30 -11.15 -19.17
CA PRO A 32 17.81 -10.91 -17.81
C PRO A 32 17.66 -9.46 -17.37
N SER A 33 17.82 -8.51 -18.30
CA SER A 33 17.66 -7.07 -17.99
C SER A 33 16.22 -6.73 -17.63
N LEU A 34 15.24 -7.25 -18.36
CA LEU A 34 13.82 -7.10 -18.04
C LEU A 34 13.49 -7.76 -16.69
N TYR A 35 13.99 -8.96 -16.44
CA TYR A 35 13.78 -9.63 -15.16
C TYR A 35 14.34 -8.82 -13.99
N ALA A 36 15.58 -8.32 -14.12
CA ALA A 36 16.18 -7.46 -13.12
C ALA A 36 15.37 -6.15 -12.92
N TRP A 37 14.92 -5.53 -14.01
CA TRP A 37 14.10 -4.34 -13.98
C TRP A 37 12.78 -4.57 -13.22
N PHE A 38 12.04 -5.63 -13.56
CA PHE A 38 10.79 -5.95 -12.87
C PHE A 38 10.99 -6.25 -11.39
N ASN A 39 12.05 -6.98 -11.03
CA ASN A 39 12.37 -7.25 -9.62
C ASN A 39 12.74 -5.99 -8.86
N ILE A 40 13.58 -5.13 -9.42
CA ILE A 40 13.97 -3.87 -8.79
C ILE A 40 12.74 -2.97 -8.65
N PHE A 41 11.96 -2.80 -9.72
CA PHE A 41 10.78 -1.94 -9.72
C PHE A 41 9.70 -2.42 -8.73
N SER A 42 9.46 -3.74 -8.68
CA SER A 42 8.49 -4.33 -7.76
C SER A 42 8.90 -4.23 -6.28
N ASN A 43 10.22 -4.22 -5.99
CA ASN A 43 10.74 -4.15 -4.62
C ASN A 43 11.22 -2.75 -4.23
N TRP A 44 11.14 -1.76 -5.12
CA TRP A 44 11.61 -0.41 -4.86
C TRP A 44 10.78 0.29 -3.78
N ASP A 45 9.47 0.15 -3.85
CA ASP A 45 8.54 0.70 -2.88
C ASP A 45 7.31 -0.22 -2.73
N PRO A 46 7.47 -1.37 -2.04
CA PRO A 46 6.41 -2.37 -1.92
C PRO A 46 5.21 -1.89 -1.10
N TYR A 47 5.39 -0.86 -0.28
CA TYR A 47 4.37 -0.30 0.60
C TYR A 47 3.96 1.13 0.20
N GLY A 48 4.44 1.61 -0.92
CA GLY A 48 4.10 2.94 -1.42
C GLY A 48 2.72 3.02 -2.05
N PRO A 49 2.23 4.25 -2.29
CA PRO A 49 0.90 4.49 -2.84
C PRO A 49 0.64 3.78 -4.18
N GLY A 50 1.69 3.55 -4.97
CA GLY A 50 1.61 2.83 -6.24
C GLY A 50 1.38 1.33 -6.10
N SER A 51 1.75 0.74 -4.96
CA SER A 51 1.65 -0.70 -4.70
C SER A 51 0.42 -1.03 -3.86
N THR A 52 0.20 -0.34 -2.75
CA THR A 52 -0.86 -0.64 -1.78
C THR A 52 -2.01 0.36 -1.80
N GLY A 53 -1.86 1.51 -2.46
CA GLY A 53 -2.91 2.53 -2.57
C GLY A 53 -4.19 2.07 -3.27
N ASN A 54 -4.13 0.98 -4.05
CA ASN A 54 -5.31 0.35 -4.67
C ASN A 54 -6.07 -0.60 -3.71
N ILE A 55 -5.51 -0.93 -2.56
CA ILE A 55 -6.18 -1.73 -1.53
C ILE A 55 -7.16 -0.80 -0.80
N LYS A 56 -8.43 -0.90 -1.15
CA LYS A 56 -9.48 -0.06 -0.55
C LYS A 56 -9.84 -0.58 0.84
N VAL A 57 -9.67 0.28 1.84
CA VAL A 57 -10.11 0.02 3.23
C VAL A 57 -11.07 1.11 3.63
N ALA A 58 -12.30 0.73 3.95
CA ALA A 58 -13.31 1.67 4.41
C ALA A 58 -13.07 2.05 5.87
N VAL A 59 -13.32 3.31 6.20
CA VAL A 59 -13.20 3.84 7.58
C VAL A 59 -14.47 4.57 7.94
N ILE A 60 -15.03 4.19 9.09
CA ILE A 60 -16.22 4.80 9.67
C ILE A 60 -15.88 5.23 11.09
N SER A 61 -16.19 6.46 11.45
CA SER A 61 -16.10 6.93 12.82
C SER A 61 -17.47 7.34 13.29
N ASN A 62 -17.96 6.63 14.30
CA ASN A 62 -19.17 6.97 15.03
C ASN A 62 -18.83 7.63 16.38
N ASP A 63 -17.54 7.91 16.66
CA ASP A 63 -17.06 8.43 17.94
C ASP A 63 -17.71 9.77 18.30
N GLU A 64 -18.39 9.80 19.43
CA GLU A 64 -19.07 10.98 19.96
C GLU A 64 -18.13 11.92 20.73
N GLY A 65 -16.88 11.47 20.97
CA GLY A 65 -15.92 12.20 21.77
C GLY A 65 -16.06 11.91 23.27
N ALA A 66 -15.23 12.57 24.06
CA ALA A 66 -15.26 12.51 25.52
C ALA A 66 -14.94 13.87 26.13
N GLU A 67 -15.41 14.13 27.35
CA GLU A 67 -15.10 15.32 28.08
C GLU A 67 -14.12 15.00 29.23
N ILE A 68 -12.98 15.72 29.28
CA ILE A 68 -12.01 15.64 30.38
C ILE A 68 -11.85 17.02 30.99
N SER A 69 -12.24 17.17 32.25
CA SER A 69 -12.03 18.43 33.01
C SER A 69 -12.60 19.68 32.30
N GLY A 70 -13.71 19.52 31.56
CA GLY A 70 -14.34 20.62 30.82
C GLY A 70 -13.77 20.85 29.43
N LEU A 71 -12.90 19.94 28.94
CA LEU A 71 -12.36 19.94 27.57
C LEU A 71 -12.94 18.81 26.76
N GLU A 72 -13.59 19.13 25.64
CA GLU A 72 -14.06 18.13 24.67
C GLU A 72 -12.89 17.59 23.85
N ILE A 73 -12.76 16.28 23.79
CA ILE A 73 -11.74 15.58 23.02
C ILE A 73 -12.42 14.54 22.15
N ASN A 74 -12.08 14.51 20.87
CA ASN A 74 -12.52 13.47 19.94
C ASN A 74 -11.30 12.78 19.33
N ILE A 75 -10.95 11.61 19.90
CA ILE A 75 -9.79 10.84 19.50
C ILE A 75 -10.08 10.14 18.18
N GLY A 76 -11.31 9.69 17.94
CA GLY A 76 -11.72 9.08 16.68
C GLY A 76 -11.57 10.04 15.49
N ALA A 77 -11.95 11.30 15.66
CA ALA A 77 -11.73 12.32 14.64
C ALA A 77 -10.24 12.53 14.36
N THR A 78 -9.41 12.54 15.41
CA THR A 78 -7.94 12.66 15.27
C THR A 78 -7.36 11.47 14.50
N VAL A 79 -7.83 10.24 14.75
CA VAL A 79 -7.44 9.05 14.00
C VAL A 79 -7.86 9.17 12.53
N VAL A 80 -9.09 9.58 12.24
CA VAL A 80 -9.58 9.80 10.89
C VAL A 80 -8.74 10.82 10.13
N ASP A 81 -8.37 11.92 10.75
CA ASP A 81 -7.55 12.95 10.12
C ASP A 81 -6.10 12.49 9.89
N ALA A 82 -5.56 11.68 10.78
CA ALA A 82 -4.28 11.03 10.56
C ALA A 82 -4.33 10.03 9.37
N LEU A 83 -5.42 9.26 9.23
CA LEU A 83 -5.63 8.35 8.11
C LEU A 83 -5.84 9.10 6.79
N LYS A 84 -6.53 10.24 6.77
CA LYS A 84 -6.67 11.08 5.57
C LYS A 84 -5.34 11.60 5.03
N SER A 85 -4.38 11.82 5.90
CA SER A 85 -3.03 12.24 5.50
C SER A 85 -2.11 11.06 5.11
N ASN A 86 -2.54 9.83 5.35
CA ASN A 86 -1.81 8.62 4.99
C ASN A 86 -2.27 8.14 3.60
N ASN A 87 -1.35 8.05 2.66
CA ASN A 87 -1.61 7.61 1.29
C ASN A 87 -1.05 6.21 0.98
N THR A 88 -0.61 5.47 1.98
CA THR A 88 -0.06 4.12 1.81
C THR A 88 -1.13 3.11 1.42
N ILE A 89 -2.35 3.29 1.91
CA ILE A 89 -3.53 2.46 1.60
C ILE A 89 -4.61 3.34 1.01
N GLY A 90 -5.49 2.76 0.20
CA GLY A 90 -6.64 3.44 -0.38
C GLY A 90 -7.77 3.62 0.64
N TRP A 91 -7.62 4.56 1.56
CA TRP A 91 -8.63 4.84 2.57
C TRP A 91 -9.90 5.43 1.95
N VAL A 92 -11.05 4.86 2.26
CA VAL A 92 -12.37 5.32 1.82
C VAL A 92 -13.20 5.65 3.06
N PHE A 93 -13.48 6.94 3.26
CA PHE A 93 -14.25 7.40 4.41
C PHE A 93 -15.73 7.38 4.09
N THR A 94 -16.53 6.76 4.94
CA THR A 94 -17.98 6.58 4.78
C THR A 94 -18.67 6.75 6.13
N ASP A 95 -19.94 7.07 6.11
CA ASP A 95 -20.79 7.30 7.28
C ASP A 95 -21.87 6.22 7.45
N ASN A 96 -21.98 5.27 6.52
CA ASN A 96 -22.97 4.20 6.57
C ASN A 96 -22.30 2.85 6.86
N THR A 97 -22.42 2.41 8.11
CA THR A 97 -21.81 1.17 8.60
C THR A 97 -22.38 -0.06 7.89
N GLU A 98 -23.71 -0.16 7.68
CA GLU A 98 -24.34 -1.33 7.06
C GLU A 98 -23.92 -1.48 5.60
N ALA A 99 -24.01 -0.40 4.83
CA ALA A 99 -23.59 -0.40 3.43
C ALA A 99 -22.09 -0.72 3.28
N THR A 100 -21.27 -0.30 4.23
CA THR A 100 -19.85 -0.58 4.22
C THR A 100 -19.55 -2.06 4.52
N ILE A 101 -20.24 -2.66 5.48
CA ILE A 101 -20.10 -4.10 5.77
C ILE A 101 -20.57 -4.93 4.57
N GLU A 102 -21.65 -4.53 3.91
CA GLU A 102 -22.10 -5.18 2.67
C GLU A 102 -21.05 -5.02 1.55
N GLY A 103 -20.43 -3.86 1.42
CA GLY A 103 -19.35 -3.63 0.46
C GLY A 103 -18.12 -4.51 0.72
N VAL A 104 -17.77 -4.78 1.98
CA VAL A 104 -16.71 -5.76 2.30
C VAL A 104 -17.13 -7.16 1.85
N LYS A 105 -18.37 -7.59 2.13
CA LYS A 105 -18.87 -8.90 1.70
C LYS A 105 -18.96 -9.03 0.18
N ALA A 106 -19.28 -7.93 -0.51
CA ALA A 106 -19.32 -7.87 -1.98
C ALA A 106 -17.93 -7.82 -2.63
N GLY A 107 -16.86 -7.51 -1.85
CA GLY A 107 -15.51 -7.36 -2.35
C GLY A 107 -15.17 -5.96 -2.89
N ASP A 108 -16.01 -4.96 -2.63
CA ASP A 108 -15.76 -3.57 -2.98
C ASP A 108 -14.65 -2.96 -2.12
N TYR A 109 -14.56 -3.41 -0.87
CA TYR A 109 -13.52 -3.07 0.10
C TYR A 109 -12.81 -4.33 0.58
N TYR A 110 -11.50 -4.23 0.78
CA TYR A 110 -10.70 -5.30 1.35
C TYR A 110 -11.01 -5.53 2.84
N ALA A 111 -11.24 -4.44 3.55
CA ALA A 111 -11.61 -4.43 4.97
C ALA A 111 -12.39 -3.16 5.31
N ALA A 112 -13.05 -3.15 6.45
CA ALA A 112 -13.63 -1.95 7.05
C ALA A 112 -13.17 -1.79 8.50
N LEU A 113 -12.79 -0.57 8.86
CA LEU A 113 -12.47 -0.15 10.20
C LEU A 113 -13.63 0.68 10.74
N VAL A 114 -14.26 0.21 11.80
CA VAL A 114 -15.35 0.93 12.46
C VAL A 114 -14.88 1.39 13.85
N ILE A 115 -14.89 2.69 14.05
CA ILE A 115 -14.60 3.32 15.34
C ILE A 115 -15.94 3.51 16.05
N PRO A 116 -16.17 2.85 17.21
CA PRO A 116 -17.45 2.91 17.92
C PRO A 116 -17.69 4.27 18.57
N ALA A 117 -18.95 4.54 18.97
CA ALA A 117 -19.36 5.79 19.58
C ALA A 117 -18.62 6.10 20.90
N THR A 118 -18.30 5.09 21.67
CA THR A 118 -17.64 5.19 22.98
C THR A 118 -16.11 5.23 22.89
N PHE A 119 -15.52 5.28 21.69
CA PHE A 119 -14.08 5.10 21.52
C PHE A 119 -13.25 6.13 22.31
N SER A 120 -13.61 7.42 22.24
CA SER A 120 -12.94 8.47 23.01
C SER A 120 -13.17 8.31 24.52
N GLU A 121 -14.37 7.93 24.93
CA GLU A 121 -14.72 7.71 26.33
C GLU A 121 -13.90 6.56 26.93
N ASP A 122 -13.82 5.43 26.23
CA ASP A 122 -13.02 4.27 26.63
C ASP A 122 -11.52 4.61 26.70
N MET A 123 -11.00 5.38 25.74
CA MET A 123 -9.60 5.83 25.73
C MET A 123 -9.28 6.74 26.92
N VAL A 124 -10.24 7.56 27.32
CA VAL A 124 -10.09 8.49 28.46
C VAL A 124 -10.23 7.77 29.78
N SER A 125 -11.12 6.77 29.92
CA SER A 125 -11.29 5.97 31.13
C SER A 125 -9.99 5.29 31.53
N PHE A 126 -9.19 4.86 30.57
CA PHE A 126 -7.86 4.30 30.78
C PHE A 126 -6.91 5.28 31.54
N LEU A 127 -7.02 6.59 31.27
CA LEU A 127 -6.24 7.61 31.97
C LEU A 127 -6.74 7.85 33.41
N GLY A 128 -8.01 7.54 33.66
CA GLY A 128 -8.65 7.65 34.97
C GLY A 128 -8.42 6.45 35.91
N GLY A 129 -7.82 5.37 35.41
CA GLY A 129 -7.54 4.17 36.22
C GLY A 129 -8.65 3.13 36.19
N ASP A 130 -9.77 3.35 35.53
CA ASP A 130 -10.78 2.36 35.20
C ASP A 130 -10.39 1.69 33.87
N LEU A 131 -10.02 0.40 33.96
CA LEU A 131 -9.45 -0.35 32.85
C LEU A 131 -10.54 -0.86 31.88
N GLU A 132 -11.25 0.00 31.19
CA GLU A 132 -11.98 -0.37 30.01
C GLU A 132 -11.08 -0.23 28.75
N HIS A 133 -10.92 -1.34 28.02
CA HIS A 133 -10.09 -1.33 26.81
C HIS A 133 -10.90 -0.79 25.63
N PRO A 134 -10.46 0.29 25.00
CA PRO A 134 -11.13 0.77 23.79
C PRO A 134 -11.08 -0.31 22.70
N GLN A 135 -12.23 -0.58 22.09
CA GLN A 135 -12.35 -1.61 21.07
C GLN A 135 -12.67 -0.96 19.72
N THR A 136 -11.88 -1.26 18.73
CA THR A 136 -12.24 -1.02 17.32
C THR A 136 -12.64 -2.35 16.68
N VAL A 137 -13.66 -2.33 15.83
CA VAL A 137 -14.10 -3.51 15.11
C VAL A 137 -13.55 -3.48 13.69
N SER A 138 -12.81 -4.52 13.33
CA SER A 138 -12.33 -4.72 11.96
C SER A 138 -13.16 -5.82 11.30
N TYR A 139 -13.69 -5.54 10.13
CA TYR A 139 -14.35 -6.50 9.26
C TYR A 139 -13.46 -6.82 8.08
N THR A 140 -13.23 -8.10 7.78
CA THR A 140 -12.43 -8.62 6.66
C THR A 140 -13.22 -9.65 5.87
#